data_9173070d75331f7a4a206dbbfffe32af
#
_entry.id   9173070d75331f7a4a206dbbfffe32af
#
_cell.length_a   1.000
_cell.length_b   1.000
_cell.length_c   1.000
_cell.angle_alpha   90.00
_cell.angle_beta   90.00
_cell.angle_gamma   90.00
#
_symmetry.space_group_name_H-M   'P 1'
#
loop_
_entity.id
_entity.type
_entity.pdbx_description
1 polymer ?
#
loop_
_entity_poly.entity_id
_entity_poly.type
_entity_poly.pdbx_seq_one_letter_code
_entity_poly.pdbx_strand_id
1 'polypeptide(L)'
;KDILDTGIYPVTVSTLLLKQGGYKNITRLNEKCKDYKRGKITKINVEKLEALASKSISDFNYSKNIKKKAEIKGGDYSEFCSKCKNCVDVCPNRSNKLVNVDGKKYTVHIDDLCNECGNCALFCIYNHSPYKEKFTIFSSKENFDNSKNNGVYLDKDMFLRTNKRDVSI
;
A
#
# COMPACT_ATOMS: atom_id res chain seq x y z
N LYS A 1 17.23 16.49 -6.70
CA LYS A 1 17.56 17.88 -6.34
C LYS A 1 16.33 18.56 -5.74
N ASP A 2 15.20 18.56 -6.42
CA ASP A 2 13.96 19.23 -6.01
C ASP A 2 13.52 18.85 -4.58
N ILE A 3 13.60 17.56 -4.21
CA ILE A 3 13.31 17.11 -2.84
C ILE A 3 14.33 17.69 -1.84
N LEU A 4 15.62 17.69 -2.18
CA LEU A 4 16.66 18.27 -1.31
C LEU A 4 16.43 19.78 -1.08
N ASP A 5 15.92 20.48 -2.09
CA ASP A 5 15.61 21.91 -2.01
C ASP A 5 14.43 22.22 -1.09
N THR A 6 13.59 21.21 -0.73
CA THR A 6 12.56 21.35 0.31
C THR A 6 13.10 21.20 1.74
N GLY A 7 14.35 20.81 1.89
CA GLY A 7 14.96 20.57 3.20
C GLY A 7 14.85 19.13 3.71
N ILE A 8 14.27 18.23 2.91
CA ILE A 8 14.19 16.80 3.26
C ILE A 8 15.57 16.16 3.06
N TYR A 9 16.13 15.62 4.14
CA TYR A 9 17.42 14.95 4.16
C TYR A 9 17.51 13.96 5.32
N PRO A 10 18.12 12.78 5.13
CA PRO A 10 18.67 12.23 3.88
C PRO A 10 17.60 11.74 2.91
N VAL A 11 17.94 11.68 1.63
CA VAL A 11 17.11 11.04 0.59
C VAL A 11 17.77 9.74 0.17
N THR A 12 17.04 8.64 0.27
CA THR A 12 17.51 7.30 -0.10
C THR A 12 16.91 6.85 -1.43
N VAL A 13 17.63 6.01 -2.15
CA VAL A 13 17.18 5.40 -3.39
C VAL A 13 17.38 3.89 -3.34
N SER A 14 16.38 3.11 -3.76
CA SER A 14 16.47 1.65 -3.85
C SER A 14 16.14 1.15 -5.26
N THR A 15 14.96 1.44 -5.76
CA THR A 15 14.48 0.99 -7.08
C THR A 15 15.42 1.40 -8.22
N LEU A 16 16.13 2.52 -8.08
CA LEU A 16 17.09 2.98 -9.07
C LEU A 16 18.23 1.97 -9.29
N LEU A 17 18.60 1.25 -8.24
CA LEU A 17 19.66 0.24 -8.28
C LEU A 17 19.22 -1.05 -8.95
N LEU A 18 17.92 -1.33 -8.95
CA LEU A 18 17.32 -2.49 -9.58
C LEU A 18 17.08 -2.29 -11.09
N LYS A 19 17.18 -1.06 -11.57
CA LYS A 19 17.07 -0.74 -13.00
C LYS A 19 18.36 -1.07 -13.74
N GLN A 20 18.25 -1.22 -15.07
CA GLN A 20 19.41 -1.40 -15.93
C GLN A 20 20.46 -0.32 -15.65
N GLY A 21 21.72 -0.74 -15.45
CA GLY A 21 22.83 0.12 -15.04
C GLY A 21 23.21 -0.05 -13.56
N GLY A 22 22.36 -0.63 -12.72
CA GLY A 22 22.70 -0.96 -11.32
C GLY A 22 23.38 0.19 -10.58
N TYR A 23 24.52 -0.08 -9.95
CA TYR A 23 25.28 0.93 -9.18
C TYR A 23 25.81 2.11 -10.02
N LYS A 24 25.99 1.95 -11.33
CA LYS A 24 26.34 3.10 -12.23
C LYS A 24 25.30 4.20 -12.20
N ASN A 25 24.06 3.89 -11.85
CA ASN A 25 23.01 4.89 -11.69
C ASN A 25 23.25 5.81 -10.49
N ILE A 26 23.95 5.33 -9.42
CA ILE A 26 24.35 6.19 -8.30
C ILE A 26 25.37 7.23 -8.76
N THR A 27 26.38 6.82 -9.52
CA THR A 27 27.38 7.74 -10.05
C THR A 27 26.72 8.85 -10.85
N ARG A 28 25.79 8.48 -11.75
CA ARG A 28 25.02 9.47 -12.54
C ARG A 28 24.17 10.40 -11.66
N LEU A 29 23.59 9.86 -10.58
CA LEU A 29 22.82 10.66 -9.63
C LEU A 29 23.73 11.66 -8.89
N ASN A 30 24.88 11.21 -8.41
CA ASN A 30 25.87 12.05 -7.74
C ASN A 30 26.39 13.16 -8.65
N GLU A 31 26.67 12.86 -9.91
CA GLU A 31 27.07 13.87 -10.91
C GLU A 31 26.01 14.96 -11.07
N LYS A 32 24.71 14.59 -11.10
CA LYS A 32 23.62 15.55 -11.19
C LYS A 32 23.46 16.40 -9.92
N CYS A 33 23.96 15.93 -8.79
CA CYS A 33 23.87 16.61 -7.50
C CYS A 33 25.19 17.26 -7.06
N LYS A 34 26.28 17.15 -7.84
CA LYS A 34 27.62 17.64 -7.44
C LYS A 34 27.68 19.11 -7.07
N ASP A 35 26.86 19.94 -7.73
CA ASP A 35 26.79 21.38 -7.49
C ASP A 35 25.79 21.74 -6.38
N TYR A 36 25.13 20.72 -5.79
CA TYR A 36 24.22 20.95 -4.68
C TYR A 36 25.00 21.19 -3.40
N LYS A 37 25.03 22.43 -2.97
CA LYS A 37 25.62 22.81 -1.67
C LYS A 37 24.53 22.74 -0.60
N ARG A 38 24.68 21.78 0.31
CA ARG A 38 23.83 21.70 1.49
C ARG A 38 24.08 22.93 2.36
N GLY A 39 23.11 23.85 2.43
CA GLY A 39 23.08 24.89 3.45
C GLY A 39 22.77 24.27 4.84
N LYS A 40 22.85 25.07 5.90
CA LYS A 40 22.32 24.67 7.23
C LYS A 40 20.79 24.63 7.14
N ILE A 41 20.24 23.54 6.57
CA ILE A 41 18.79 23.33 6.53
C ILE A 41 18.41 22.70 7.87
N THR A 42 17.73 23.44 8.71
CA THR A 42 17.28 23.01 10.04
C THR A 42 15.81 22.65 10.07
N LYS A 43 15.04 23.05 9.04
CA LYS A 43 13.59 22.82 8.95
C LYS A 43 13.20 22.50 7.51
N ILE A 44 12.15 21.69 7.36
CA ILE A 44 11.51 21.45 6.08
C ILE A 44 10.74 22.70 5.65
N ASN A 45 10.92 23.13 4.40
CA ASN A 45 10.12 24.21 3.82
C ASN A 45 8.82 23.59 3.26
N VAL A 46 7.74 23.73 4.01
CA VAL A 46 6.43 23.13 3.69
C VAL A 46 5.86 23.72 2.40
N GLU A 47 5.97 25.02 2.18
CA GLU A 47 5.46 25.68 0.95
C GLU A 47 6.14 25.10 -0.31
N LYS A 48 7.47 24.93 -0.28
CA LYS A 48 8.20 24.30 -1.38
C LYS A 48 7.80 22.83 -1.57
N LEU A 49 7.51 22.12 -0.47
CA LEU A 49 7.09 20.72 -0.53
C LEU A 49 5.71 20.59 -1.17
N GLU A 50 4.77 21.43 -0.80
CA GLU A 50 3.43 21.48 -1.38
C GLU A 50 3.45 21.87 -2.86
N ALA A 51 4.27 22.87 -3.21
CA ALA A 51 4.49 23.26 -4.60
C ALA A 51 5.09 22.10 -5.42
N LEU A 52 6.05 21.35 -4.86
CA LEU A 52 6.63 20.19 -5.51
C LEU A 52 5.61 19.05 -5.65
N ALA A 53 4.78 18.81 -4.64
CA ALA A 53 3.73 17.81 -4.68
C ALA A 53 2.71 18.13 -5.79
N SER A 54 2.24 19.36 -5.87
CA SER A 54 1.33 19.82 -6.92
C SER A 54 1.95 19.70 -8.32
N LYS A 55 3.21 20.11 -8.46
CA LYS A 55 3.97 19.99 -9.72
C LYS A 55 4.14 18.53 -10.14
N SER A 56 4.33 17.61 -9.18
CA SER A 56 4.60 16.20 -9.49
C SER A 56 3.43 15.51 -10.20
N ILE A 57 2.22 16.01 -10.06
CA ILE A 57 1.01 15.46 -10.68
C ILE A 57 0.95 15.83 -12.17
N SER A 58 1.34 17.05 -12.52
CA SER A 58 1.17 17.64 -13.87
C SER A 58 2.43 17.63 -14.71
N ASP A 59 3.62 17.71 -14.11
CA ASP A 59 4.89 17.76 -14.84
C ASP A 59 5.25 16.38 -15.39
N PHE A 60 5.48 16.31 -16.70
CA PHE A 60 5.86 15.08 -17.42
C PHE A 60 7.08 14.38 -16.82
N ASN A 61 8.08 15.12 -16.31
CA ASN A 61 9.28 14.53 -15.72
C ASN A 61 8.99 13.67 -14.49
N TYR A 62 7.93 13.98 -13.74
CA TYR A 62 7.48 13.20 -12.60
C TYR A 62 6.44 12.17 -13.00
N SER A 63 5.50 12.54 -13.86
CA SER A 63 4.34 11.70 -14.22
C SER A 63 4.65 10.60 -15.25
N LYS A 64 5.72 10.72 -16.04
CA LYS A 64 6.08 9.77 -17.11
C LYS A 64 6.24 8.32 -16.68
N ASN A 65 6.49 8.07 -15.40
CA ASN A 65 6.64 6.72 -14.84
C ASN A 65 5.38 6.23 -14.12
N ILE A 66 4.33 7.03 -14.07
CA ILE A 66 3.05 6.62 -13.49
C ILE A 66 2.43 5.56 -14.40
N LYS A 67 2.38 4.33 -13.91
CA LYS A 67 1.70 3.24 -14.60
C LYS A 67 0.20 3.42 -14.41
N LYS A 68 -0.56 3.55 -15.50
CA LYS A 68 -2.01 3.42 -15.45
C LYS A 68 -2.36 1.99 -15.05
N LYS A 69 -3.25 1.81 -14.06
CA LYS A 69 -3.80 0.50 -13.76
C LYS A 69 -4.56 0.01 -15.00
N ALA A 70 -4.33 -1.24 -15.38
CA ALA A 70 -5.20 -1.90 -16.34
C ALA A 70 -6.54 -2.14 -15.65
N GLU A 71 -7.61 -1.55 -16.16
CA GLU A 71 -8.96 -1.87 -15.72
C GLU A 71 -9.36 -3.19 -16.35
N ILE A 72 -9.52 -4.21 -15.54
CA ILE A 72 -10.13 -5.47 -15.98
C ILE A 72 -11.64 -5.29 -15.87
N LYS A 73 -12.28 -5.13 -17.01
CA LYS A 73 -13.73 -5.13 -17.10
C LYS A 73 -14.25 -6.54 -16.82
N GLY A 74 -15.08 -6.68 -15.81
CA GLY A 74 -15.84 -7.89 -15.53
C GLY A 74 -15.16 -8.87 -14.58
N GLY A 75 -15.80 -9.11 -13.49
CA GLY A 75 -15.50 -10.09 -12.46
C GLY A 75 -15.96 -9.58 -11.12
N ASP A 76 -16.96 -10.24 -10.55
CA ASP A 76 -17.44 -9.91 -9.23
C ASP A 76 -16.30 -10.03 -8.22
N TYR A 77 -16.03 -8.92 -7.54
CA TYR A 77 -15.18 -8.94 -6.37
C TYR A 77 -16.01 -9.45 -5.20
N SER A 78 -15.49 -10.40 -4.48
CA SER A 78 -16.06 -10.84 -3.22
C SER A 78 -15.07 -10.57 -2.09
N GLU A 79 -15.56 -10.45 -0.88
CA GLU A 79 -14.72 -10.33 0.32
C GLU A 79 -13.71 -11.48 0.45
N PHE A 80 -14.02 -12.63 -0.14
CA PHE A 80 -13.16 -13.83 -0.19
C PHE A 80 -12.37 -13.99 -1.49
N CYS A 81 -12.33 -12.96 -2.35
CA CYS A 81 -11.67 -13.04 -3.64
C CYS A 81 -10.25 -13.63 -3.55
N SER A 82 -10.00 -14.70 -4.29
CA SER A 82 -8.70 -15.37 -4.39
C SER A 82 -8.18 -15.47 -5.82
N LYS A 83 -8.71 -14.66 -6.74
CA LYS A 83 -8.45 -14.76 -8.20
C LYS A 83 -6.98 -14.54 -8.55
N CYS A 84 -6.47 -13.32 -8.48
CA CYS A 84 -5.09 -12.99 -8.90
C CYS A 84 -4.05 -13.12 -7.78
N LYS A 85 -4.46 -13.12 -6.51
CA LYS A 85 -3.62 -13.21 -5.31
C LYS A 85 -2.61 -12.07 -5.11
N ASN A 86 -2.60 -11.05 -5.95
CA ASN A 86 -1.66 -9.93 -5.83
C ASN A 86 -1.66 -9.31 -4.42
N CYS A 87 -2.84 -9.19 -3.79
CA CYS A 87 -2.96 -8.64 -2.43
C CYS A 87 -2.24 -9.49 -1.37
N VAL A 88 -2.06 -10.79 -1.61
CA VAL A 88 -1.28 -11.69 -0.75
C VAL A 88 0.21 -11.47 -0.99
N ASP A 89 0.62 -11.46 -2.27
CA ASP A 89 2.03 -11.43 -2.67
C ASP A 89 2.70 -10.09 -2.37
N VAL A 90 1.96 -8.97 -2.53
CA VAL A 90 2.51 -7.61 -2.33
C VAL A 90 2.43 -7.12 -0.89
N CYS A 91 1.81 -7.88 0.02
CA CYS A 91 1.67 -7.46 1.41
C CYS A 91 2.98 -7.66 2.18
N PRO A 92 3.70 -6.59 2.59
CA PRO A 92 4.98 -6.70 3.29
C PRO A 92 4.83 -7.38 4.64
N ASN A 93 3.71 -7.18 5.31
CA ASN A 93 3.42 -7.73 6.63
C ASN A 93 2.65 -9.06 6.58
N ARG A 94 2.35 -9.53 5.36
CA ARG A 94 1.58 -10.76 5.14
C ARG A 94 0.21 -10.78 5.85
N SER A 95 -0.43 -9.63 5.96
CA SER A 95 -1.76 -9.50 6.54
C SER A 95 -2.84 -10.19 5.69
N ASN A 96 -2.66 -10.24 4.37
CA ASN A 96 -3.55 -11.02 3.50
C ASN A 96 -3.04 -12.46 3.38
N LYS A 97 -3.86 -13.41 3.71
CA LYS A 97 -3.55 -14.85 3.71
C LYS A 97 -4.46 -15.61 2.78
N LEU A 98 -3.87 -16.52 2.03
CA LEU A 98 -4.63 -17.52 1.28
C LEU A 98 -4.87 -18.73 2.18
N VAL A 99 -6.14 -19.04 2.42
CA VAL A 99 -6.56 -20.22 3.21
C VAL A 99 -7.28 -21.21 2.30
N ASN A 100 -7.20 -22.49 2.61
CA ASN A 100 -7.90 -23.54 1.90
C ASN A 100 -8.93 -24.16 2.87
N VAL A 101 -10.19 -24.11 2.50
CA VAL A 101 -11.30 -24.72 3.22
C VAL A 101 -12.04 -25.62 2.25
N ASP A 102 -12.10 -26.91 2.52
CA ASP A 102 -12.77 -27.93 1.70
C ASP A 102 -12.37 -27.88 0.21
N GLY A 103 -11.06 -27.71 -0.06
CA GLY A 103 -10.51 -27.65 -1.40
C GLY A 103 -10.69 -26.30 -2.11
N LYS A 104 -11.43 -25.37 -1.54
CA LYS A 104 -11.63 -24.01 -2.07
C LYS A 104 -10.66 -23.03 -1.43
N LYS A 105 -10.12 -22.14 -2.25
CA LYS A 105 -9.17 -21.10 -1.81
C LYS A 105 -9.88 -19.78 -1.53
N TYR A 106 -9.63 -19.23 -0.36
CA TYR A 106 -10.16 -17.96 0.10
C TYR A 106 -9.01 -17.05 0.50
N THR A 107 -9.14 -15.74 0.29
CA THR A 107 -8.18 -14.79 0.85
C THR A 107 -8.84 -14.08 2.02
N VAL A 108 -8.23 -14.17 3.19
CA VAL A 108 -8.66 -13.48 4.41
C VAL A 108 -7.64 -12.42 4.79
N HIS A 109 -8.10 -11.40 5.51
CA HIS A 109 -7.27 -10.33 6.06
C HIS A 109 -7.07 -10.54 7.56
N ILE A 110 -5.87 -10.30 8.07
CA ILE A 110 -5.55 -10.33 9.50
C ILE A 110 -5.25 -8.89 9.91
N ASP A 111 -6.13 -8.34 10.74
CA ASP A 111 -6.09 -6.91 11.12
C ASP A 111 -4.78 -6.51 11.80
N ASP A 112 -4.40 -7.23 12.85
CA ASP A 112 -3.19 -6.93 13.65
C ASP A 112 -1.88 -6.89 12.85
N LEU A 113 -1.83 -7.57 11.73
CA LEU A 113 -0.65 -7.56 10.87
C LEU A 113 -0.66 -6.41 9.86
N CYS A 114 -1.76 -5.66 9.75
CA CYS A 114 -1.95 -4.62 8.77
C CYS A 114 -1.48 -3.25 9.31
N ASN A 115 -0.61 -2.59 8.58
CA ASN A 115 -0.23 -1.20 8.84
C ASN A 115 -0.84 -0.22 7.81
N GLU A 116 -1.87 -0.64 7.11
CA GLU A 116 -2.61 0.16 6.12
C GLU A 116 -1.74 0.82 5.04
N CYS A 117 -0.63 0.20 4.65
CA CYS A 117 0.30 0.76 3.66
C CYS A 117 -0.29 0.93 2.25
N GLY A 118 -1.48 0.38 1.97
CA GLY A 118 -2.19 0.52 0.72
C GLY A 118 -1.66 -0.31 -0.47
N ASN A 119 -0.55 -1.05 -0.32
CA ASN A 119 0.02 -1.83 -1.43
C ASN A 119 -0.99 -2.79 -2.06
N CYS A 120 -1.77 -3.49 -1.25
CA CYS A 120 -2.77 -4.43 -1.75
C CYS A 120 -3.86 -3.76 -2.60
N ALA A 121 -4.22 -2.50 -2.30
CA ALA A 121 -5.14 -1.71 -3.11
C ALA A 121 -4.45 -1.22 -4.40
N LEU A 122 -3.22 -0.74 -4.30
CA LEU A 122 -2.46 -0.25 -5.44
C LEU A 122 -2.24 -1.32 -6.52
N PHE A 123 -2.00 -2.56 -6.13
CA PHE A 123 -1.76 -3.67 -7.03
C PHE A 123 -3.00 -4.52 -7.32
N CYS A 124 -4.17 -4.16 -6.79
CA CYS A 124 -5.41 -4.84 -7.11
C CYS A 124 -5.84 -4.53 -8.54
N ILE A 125 -5.83 -5.56 -9.40
CA ILE A 125 -6.22 -5.41 -10.81
C ILE A 125 -7.74 -5.19 -10.97
N TYR A 126 -8.53 -5.53 -9.96
CA TYR A 126 -9.97 -5.30 -9.91
C TYR A 126 -10.34 -3.95 -9.30
N ASN A 127 -9.35 -3.11 -9.02
CA ASN A 127 -9.52 -1.75 -8.47
C ASN A 127 -10.23 -1.69 -7.11
N HIS A 128 -10.00 -2.68 -6.25
CA HIS A 128 -10.53 -2.77 -4.90
C HIS A 128 -9.49 -2.46 -3.83
N SER A 129 -9.94 -2.25 -2.60
CA SER A 129 -9.11 -2.02 -1.41
C SER A 129 -9.14 -3.23 -0.48
N PRO A 130 -8.35 -4.29 -0.75
CA PRO A 130 -8.44 -5.56 -0.04
C PRO A 130 -8.36 -5.44 1.48
N TYR A 131 -7.58 -4.51 2.02
CA TYR A 131 -7.44 -4.30 3.47
C TYR A 131 -8.71 -3.69 4.11
N LYS A 132 -9.63 -3.10 3.31
CA LYS A 132 -10.90 -2.53 3.76
C LYS A 132 -12.14 -3.33 3.35
N GLU A 133 -11.97 -4.35 2.53
CA GLU A 133 -13.10 -5.02 1.90
C GLU A 133 -13.07 -6.54 2.04
N LYS A 134 -11.92 -7.12 2.46
CA LYS A 134 -11.83 -8.56 2.67
C LYS A 134 -12.40 -8.96 4.01
N PHE A 135 -12.89 -10.21 4.06
CA PHE A 135 -13.23 -10.85 5.33
C PHE A 135 -12.02 -10.80 6.26
N THR A 136 -12.21 -10.20 7.44
CA THR A 136 -11.12 -9.83 8.35
C THR A 136 -11.20 -10.62 9.64
N ILE A 137 -10.04 -11.08 10.11
CA ILE A 137 -9.88 -11.70 11.42
C ILE A 137 -9.33 -10.64 12.36
N PHE A 138 -10.07 -10.34 13.41
CA PHE A 138 -9.71 -9.37 14.43
C PHE A 138 -9.33 -10.11 15.73
N SER A 139 -8.29 -9.65 16.40
CA SER A 139 -7.90 -10.11 17.75
C SER A 139 -8.31 -9.12 18.84
N SER A 140 -8.79 -7.94 18.48
CA SER A 140 -9.25 -6.89 19.36
C SER A 140 -10.72 -6.56 19.08
N LYS A 141 -11.52 -6.53 20.16
CA LYS A 141 -12.92 -6.09 20.06
C LYS A 141 -13.03 -4.64 19.62
N GLU A 142 -12.12 -3.79 20.05
CA GLU A 142 -12.07 -2.39 19.65
C GLU A 142 -11.90 -2.24 18.15
N ASN A 143 -10.95 -2.95 17.55
CA ASN A 143 -10.73 -2.92 16.11
C ASN A 143 -11.93 -3.49 15.33
N PHE A 144 -12.54 -4.56 15.86
CA PHE A 144 -13.74 -5.14 15.28
C PHE A 144 -14.90 -4.15 15.28
N ASP A 145 -15.15 -3.46 16.40
CA ASP A 145 -16.26 -2.51 16.53
C ASP A 145 -16.04 -1.25 15.66
N ASN A 146 -14.80 -0.79 15.53
CA ASN A 146 -14.43 0.38 14.73
C ASN A 146 -14.33 0.09 13.23
N SER A 147 -14.18 -1.17 12.83
CA SER A 147 -14.08 -1.56 11.42
C SER A 147 -15.45 -1.72 10.77
N LYS A 148 -15.52 -1.47 9.47
CA LYS A 148 -16.68 -1.78 8.61
C LYS A 148 -16.54 -3.09 7.84
N ASN A 149 -15.39 -3.76 7.97
CA ASN A 149 -15.14 -5.02 7.28
C ASN A 149 -16.03 -6.11 7.85
N ASN A 150 -16.55 -6.97 6.98
CA ASN A 150 -17.05 -8.26 7.43
C ASN A 150 -15.91 -9.06 8.02
N GLY A 151 -16.18 -9.78 9.08
CA GLY A 151 -15.10 -10.50 9.74
C GLY A 151 -15.52 -11.20 11.01
N VAL A 152 -14.54 -11.74 11.69
CA VAL A 152 -14.70 -12.43 12.96
C VAL A 152 -13.73 -11.85 13.99
N TYR A 153 -14.25 -11.62 15.18
CA TYR A 153 -13.45 -11.37 16.38
C TYR A 153 -13.37 -12.65 17.19
N LEU A 154 -12.16 -13.04 17.55
CA LEU A 154 -11.88 -14.27 18.29
C LEU A 154 -11.62 -13.92 19.76
N ASP A 155 -12.58 -14.20 20.62
CA ASP A 155 -12.48 -14.17 22.07
C ASP A 155 -13.09 -15.47 22.62
N LYS A 156 -13.36 -15.52 23.92
CA LYS A 156 -14.07 -16.67 24.55
C LYS A 156 -15.39 -16.97 23.84
N ASP A 157 -16.10 -15.90 23.47
CA ASP A 157 -17.27 -15.95 22.59
C ASP A 157 -16.85 -15.40 21.21
N MET A 158 -17.07 -16.17 20.16
CA MET A 158 -16.73 -15.75 18.81
C MET A 158 -17.81 -14.81 18.24
N PHE A 159 -17.41 -13.63 17.79
CA PHE A 159 -18.29 -12.65 17.17
C PHE A 159 -18.05 -12.59 15.65
N LEU A 160 -19.13 -12.76 14.90
CA LEU A 160 -19.10 -12.73 13.44
C LEU A 160 -19.92 -11.54 12.93
N ARG A 161 -19.32 -10.74 12.05
CA ARG A 161 -20.01 -9.70 11.29
C ARG A 161 -20.07 -10.07 9.82
N THR A 162 -21.26 -10.03 9.27
CA THR A 162 -21.52 -10.21 7.84
C THR A 162 -22.34 -9.05 7.32
N ASN A 163 -22.50 -8.93 5.99
CA ASN A 163 -23.30 -7.88 5.35
C ASN A 163 -24.78 -7.82 5.83
N LYS A 164 -25.23 -8.80 6.58
CA LYS A 164 -26.64 -8.90 6.98
C LYS A 164 -26.89 -8.63 8.47
N ARG A 165 -25.96 -9.01 9.35
CA ARG A 165 -26.09 -8.83 10.82
C ARG A 165 -24.86 -9.32 11.56
N ASP A 166 -24.66 -8.80 12.76
CA ASP A 166 -23.70 -9.34 13.73
C ASP A 166 -24.34 -10.53 14.45
N VAL A 167 -23.59 -11.61 14.60
CA VAL A 167 -24.02 -12.84 15.27
C VAL A 167 -22.94 -13.25 16.26
N SER A 168 -23.35 -13.50 17.52
CA SER A 168 -22.53 -14.22 18.50
C SER A 168 -22.68 -15.72 18.25
N ILE A 169 -21.58 -16.47 18.25
CA ILE A 169 -21.54 -17.92 18.00
C ILE A 169 -21.02 -18.60 19.26
#